data_f1132ab47ae58a0134536311cd58876e
#
_entry.id   f1132ab47ae58a0134536311cd58876e
#
_cell.length_a   1.000
_cell.length_b   1.000
_cell.length_c   1.000
_cell.angle_alpha   90.00
_cell.angle_beta   90.00
_cell.angle_gamma   90.00
#
_symmetry.space_group_name_H-M   'P 1'
#
loop_
_entity.id
_entity.type
_entity.pdbx_description
1 polymer ?
#
loop_
_entity_poly.entity_id
_entity_poly.type
_entity_poly.pdbx_seq_one_letter_code
_entity_poly.pdbx_strand_id
1 'polypeptide(L)'
;MVETFYQEENTQILLLSYTNRAVDEICKSLSSIQPEVDFIRVGSELSCDEAYRNHLIENELSLCSRRSEVVERITRCRIFVGTVASISGKPELFRLKTFDVAIIDEATQILEPQLLGILCARNTTGNDAIGKFILIGDHKQLPAVVLQREEQSEVHDEQL
;
A
#
# COMPACT_ATOMS: atom_id res chain seq x y z
N MET A 1 -0.15 -3.03 16.25
CA MET A 1 -1.25 -2.45 15.45
C MET A 1 -1.76 -3.42 14.37
N VAL A 2 -0.93 -3.91 13.45
CA VAL A 2 -1.38 -4.88 12.41
C VAL A 2 -1.96 -6.13 13.04
N GLU A 3 -1.30 -6.71 14.05
CA GLU A 3 -1.79 -7.87 14.78
C GLU A 3 -3.20 -7.68 15.36
N THR A 4 -3.48 -6.49 15.89
CA THR A 4 -4.81 -6.18 16.46
C THR A 4 -5.89 -6.24 15.38
N PHE A 5 -5.66 -5.64 14.21
CA PHE A 5 -6.61 -5.71 13.09
C PHE A 5 -6.67 -7.11 12.47
N TYR A 6 -5.56 -7.85 12.47
CA TYR A 6 -5.52 -9.20 11.92
C TYR A 6 -6.28 -10.20 12.79
N GLN A 7 -6.41 -9.95 14.11
CA GLN A 7 -7.21 -10.76 15.03
C GLN A 7 -8.72 -10.65 14.75
N GLU A 8 -9.18 -9.52 14.17
CA GLU A 8 -10.55 -9.42 13.71
C GLU A 8 -10.73 -10.29 12.46
N GLU A 9 -11.63 -11.28 12.52
CA GLU A 9 -11.90 -12.16 11.41
C GLU A 9 -12.29 -11.36 10.15
N ASN A 10 -11.68 -11.69 9.03
CA ASN A 10 -11.94 -11.12 7.70
C ASN A 10 -11.49 -9.67 7.47
N THR A 11 -10.89 -8.97 8.40
CA THR A 11 -10.38 -7.60 8.17
C THR A 11 -9.33 -7.59 7.05
N GLN A 12 -9.56 -6.74 6.05
CA GLN A 12 -8.70 -6.55 4.88
C GLN A 12 -7.79 -5.34 5.11
N ILE A 13 -6.48 -5.55 5.05
CA ILE A 13 -5.48 -4.57 5.48
C ILE A 13 -4.58 -4.18 4.30
N LEU A 14 -4.40 -2.89 4.09
CA LEU A 14 -3.45 -2.33 3.14
C LEU A 14 -2.35 -1.60 3.91
N LEU A 15 -1.10 -2.05 3.78
CA LEU A 15 0.07 -1.45 4.43
C LEU A 15 0.89 -0.70 3.39
N LEU A 16 1.12 0.57 3.64
CA LEU A 16 1.79 1.46 2.70
C LEU A 16 2.95 2.19 3.38
N SER A 17 3.99 2.48 2.62
CA SER A 17 5.04 3.39 3.02
C SER A 17 5.56 4.19 1.82
N TYR A 18 6.41 5.19 2.09
CA TYR A 18 7.00 6.01 1.05
C TYR A 18 8.11 5.26 0.29
N THR A 19 8.96 4.49 0.99
CA THR A 19 10.13 3.85 0.41
C THR A 19 10.01 2.32 0.33
N ASN A 20 10.70 1.71 -0.65
CA ASN A 20 10.78 0.25 -0.74
C ASN A 20 11.49 -0.37 0.48
N ARG A 21 12.48 0.34 1.05
CA ARG A 21 13.18 -0.10 2.26
C ARG A 21 12.22 -0.20 3.45
N ALA A 22 11.36 0.81 3.64
CA ALA A 22 10.37 0.77 4.71
C ALA A 22 9.33 -0.35 4.48
N VAL A 23 8.95 -0.58 3.21
CA VAL A 23 8.10 -1.72 2.84
C VAL A 23 8.77 -3.06 3.19
N ASP A 24 10.09 -3.22 2.98
CA ASP A 24 10.84 -4.43 3.36
C ASP A 24 10.86 -4.63 4.88
N GLU A 25 11.00 -3.55 5.67
CA GLU A 25 10.90 -3.64 7.14
C GLU A 25 9.49 -4.02 7.61
N ILE A 26 8.44 -3.57 6.91
CA ILE A 26 7.07 -4.04 7.16
C ILE A 26 6.97 -5.54 6.86
N CYS A 27 7.47 -6.00 5.71
CA CYS A 27 7.46 -7.41 5.34
C CYS A 27 8.20 -8.26 6.38
N LYS A 28 9.36 -7.81 6.86
CA LYS A 28 10.13 -8.45 7.93
C LYS A 28 9.33 -8.58 9.23
N SER A 29 8.63 -7.51 9.59
CA SER A 29 7.78 -7.51 10.78
C SER A 29 6.62 -8.49 10.65
N LEU A 30 5.97 -8.55 9.47
CA LEU A 30 4.90 -9.51 9.20
C LEU A 30 5.40 -10.96 9.27
N SER A 31 6.56 -11.24 8.68
CA SER A 31 7.16 -12.59 8.70
C SER A 31 7.58 -13.06 10.11
N SER A 32 7.70 -12.13 11.07
CA SER A 32 8.02 -12.45 12.47
C SER A 32 6.78 -12.79 13.32
N ILE A 33 5.58 -12.55 12.81
CA ILE A 33 4.33 -12.82 13.52
C ILE A 33 4.03 -14.33 13.51
N GLN A 34 3.66 -14.86 14.66
CA GLN A 34 3.26 -16.26 14.79
C GLN A 34 1.78 -16.37 15.21
N PRO A 35 0.93 -17.23 14.59
CA PRO A 35 1.27 -18.05 13.41
C PRO A 35 1.59 -17.21 12.17
N GLU A 36 2.26 -17.81 11.18
CA GLU A 36 2.70 -17.13 9.95
C GLU A 36 1.53 -16.39 9.26
N VAL A 37 1.77 -15.13 8.95
CA VAL A 37 0.79 -14.24 8.33
C VAL A 37 0.99 -14.22 6.82
N ASP A 38 -0.05 -14.56 6.06
CA ASP A 38 -0.06 -14.49 4.60
C ASP A 38 -0.20 -13.04 4.14
N PHE A 39 0.70 -12.57 3.25
CA PHE A 39 0.63 -11.25 2.67
C PHE A 39 1.12 -11.23 1.21
N ILE A 40 0.64 -10.28 0.44
CA ILE A 40 1.10 -10.01 -0.93
C ILE A 40 1.82 -8.66 -0.96
N ARG A 41 3.03 -8.66 -1.52
CA ARG A 41 3.80 -7.44 -1.78
C ARG A 41 3.55 -6.93 -3.19
N VAL A 42 3.22 -5.64 -3.31
CA VAL A 42 3.07 -4.94 -4.58
C VAL A 42 4.30 -4.07 -4.83
N GLY A 43 5.01 -4.34 -5.90
CA GLY A 43 6.26 -3.66 -6.24
C GLY A 43 7.02 -4.38 -7.34
N SER A 44 8.20 -3.89 -7.71
CA SER A 44 9.06 -4.56 -8.68
C SER A 44 10.10 -5.43 -7.98
N GLU A 45 10.54 -6.49 -8.66
CA GLU A 45 11.59 -7.40 -8.17
C GLU A 45 12.92 -6.66 -7.91
N LEU A 46 13.23 -5.65 -8.76
CA LEU A 46 14.47 -4.88 -8.65
C LEU A 46 14.54 -4.01 -7.38
N SER A 47 13.39 -3.66 -6.82
CA SER A 47 13.27 -2.80 -5.64
C SER A 47 12.81 -3.55 -4.38
N CYS A 48 12.77 -4.88 -4.43
CA CYS A 48 12.34 -5.77 -3.37
C CYS A 48 13.55 -6.51 -2.80
N ASP A 49 13.65 -6.58 -1.48
CA ASP A 49 14.61 -7.47 -0.82
C ASP A 49 14.38 -8.93 -1.29
N GLU A 50 15.46 -9.65 -1.53
CA GLU A 50 15.42 -11.02 -2.04
C GLU A 50 14.59 -11.95 -1.16
N ALA A 51 14.63 -11.75 0.15
CA ALA A 51 13.87 -12.53 1.13
C ALA A 51 12.34 -12.46 0.92
N TYR A 52 11.83 -11.39 0.29
CA TYR A 52 10.38 -11.15 0.12
C TYR A 52 9.92 -11.24 -1.34
N ARG A 53 10.78 -11.61 -2.28
CA ARG A 53 10.42 -11.74 -3.70
C ARG A 53 9.31 -12.75 -3.93
N ASN A 54 9.26 -13.81 -3.15
CA ASN A 54 8.21 -14.82 -3.26
C ASN A 54 6.80 -14.25 -2.96
N HIS A 55 6.72 -13.19 -2.17
CA HIS A 55 5.47 -12.50 -1.85
C HIS A 55 5.08 -11.43 -2.90
N LEU A 56 5.90 -11.19 -3.92
CA LEU A 56 5.56 -10.25 -4.99
C LEU A 56 4.32 -10.73 -5.74
N ILE A 57 3.41 -9.79 -6.02
CA ILE A 57 2.14 -10.10 -6.67
C ILE A 57 2.36 -10.80 -8.01
N GLU A 58 3.36 -10.41 -8.79
CA GLU A 58 3.70 -11.03 -10.07
C GLU A 58 4.14 -12.50 -9.88
N ASN A 59 4.94 -12.79 -8.85
CA ASN A 59 5.42 -14.14 -8.56
C ASN A 59 4.30 -15.03 -8.01
N GLU A 60 3.49 -14.51 -7.11
CA GLU A 60 2.30 -15.19 -6.58
C GLU A 60 1.30 -15.53 -7.69
N LEU A 61 1.05 -14.58 -8.60
CA LEU A 61 0.11 -14.79 -9.70
C LEU A 61 0.69 -15.66 -10.83
N SER A 62 2.01 -15.77 -10.97
CA SER A 62 2.65 -16.67 -11.93
C SER A 62 2.35 -18.15 -11.67
N LEU A 63 1.99 -18.49 -10.43
CA LEU A 63 1.58 -19.84 -10.02
C LEU A 63 0.14 -20.18 -10.44
N CYS A 64 -0.66 -19.16 -10.81
CA CYS A 64 -2.03 -19.32 -11.21
C CYS A 64 -2.14 -19.61 -12.70
N SER A 65 -2.84 -20.68 -13.06
CA SER A 65 -3.06 -21.07 -14.46
C SER A 65 -4.33 -20.47 -15.05
N ARG A 66 -5.28 -20.07 -14.21
CA ARG A 66 -6.61 -19.57 -14.60
C ARG A 66 -6.91 -18.22 -13.95
N ARG A 67 -7.68 -17.41 -14.66
CA ARG A 67 -8.13 -16.11 -14.14
C ARG A 67 -8.90 -16.24 -12.80
N SER A 68 -9.67 -17.29 -12.63
CA SER A 68 -10.40 -17.55 -11.37
C SER A 68 -9.46 -17.74 -10.19
N GLU A 69 -8.34 -18.45 -10.38
CA GLU A 69 -7.31 -18.67 -9.37
C GLU A 69 -6.63 -17.34 -8.97
N VAL A 70 -6.37 -16.47 -9.95
CA VAL A 70 -5.86 -15.12 -9.71
C VAL A 70 -6.80 -14.31 -8.80
N VAL A 71 -8.10 -14.28 -9.15
CA VAL A 71 -9.11 -13.57 -8.38
C VAL A 71 -9.22 -14.17 -6.97
N GLU A 72 -9.23 -15.49 -6.85
CA GLU A 72 -9.28 -16.19 -5.58
C GLU A 72 -8.05 -15.84 -4.70
N ARG A 73 -6.83 -15.89 -5.27
CA ARG A 73 -5.60 -15.55 -4.52
C ARG A 73 -5.63 -14.13 -3.99
N ILE A 74 -6.02 -13.16 -4.84
CA ILE A 74 -6.13 -11.75 -4.45
C ILE A 74 -7.20 -11.56 -3.37
N THR A 75 -8.38 -12.17 -3.52
CA THR A 75 -9.50 -12.00 -2.59
C THR A 75 -9.22 -12.65 -1.23
N ARG A 76 -8.56 -13.80 -1.23
CA ARG A 76 -8.26 -14.59 -0.03
C ARG A 76 -7.17 -13.93 0.83
N CYS A 77 -6.13 -13.37 0.20
CA CYS A 77 -5.06 -12.71 0.95
C CYS A 77 -5.58 -11.46 1.64
N ARG A 78 -5.41 -11.37 2.95
CA ARG A 78 -5.96 -10.29 3.79
C ARG A 78 -5.03 -9.08 3.88
N ILE A 79 -3.73 -9.26 3.68
CA ILE A 79 -2.74 -8.20 3.83
C ILE A 79 -2.05 -7.93 2.50
N PHE A 80 -2.08 -6.67 2.07
CA PHE A 80 -1.30 -6.18 0.94
C PHE A 80 -0.31 -5.14 1.43
N VAL A 81 0.91 -5.21 0.92
CA VAL A 81 2.01 -4.31 1.31
C VAL A 81 2.63 -3.69 0.07
N GLY A 82 2.93 -2.40 0.10
CA GLY A 82 3.60 -1.76 -1.02
C GLY A 82 3.96 -0.31 -0.76
N THR A 83 4.65 0.31 -1.71
CA THR A 83 4.80 1.76 -1.68
C THR A 83 3.52 2.45 -2.16
N VAL A 84 3.29 3.68 -1.72
CA VAL A 84 2.18 4.50 -2.23
C VAL A 84 2.21 4.56 -3.76
N ALA A 85 3.39 4.74 -4.35
CA ALA A 85 3.57 4.79 -5.81
C ALA A 85 3.20 3.47 -6.50
N SER A 86 3.64 2.32 -5.96
CA SER A 86 3.36 1.01 -6.58
C SER A 86 1.89 0.63 -6.50
N ILE A 87 1.19 0.98 -5.43
CA ILE A 87 -0.25 0.73 -5.27
C ILE A 87 -1.06 1.71 -6.14
N SER A 88 -0.71 3.00 -6.17
CA SER A 88 -1.37 3.98 -7.05
C SER A 88 -1.24 3.62 -8.53
N GLY A 89 -0.15 2.95 -8.92
CA GLY A 89 0.08 2.44 -10.27
C GLY A 89 -0.76 1.21 -10.65
N LYS A 90 -1.53 0.62 -9.71
CA LYS A 90 -2.35 -0.58 -9.93
C LYS A 90 -3.82 -0.36 -9.52
N PRO A 91 -4.54 0.57 -10.16
CA PRO A 91 -5.94 0.88 -9.80
C PRO A 91 -6.89 -0.32 -9.99
N GLU A 92 -6.50 -1.31 -10.82
CA GLU A 92 -7.24 -2.55 -11.00
C GLU A 92 -7.32 -3.39 -9.72
N LEU A 93 -6.37 -3.25 -8.79
CA LEU A 93 -6.43 -3.92 -7.49
C LEU A 93 -7.70 -3.53 -6.73
N PHE A 94 -8.04 -2.25 -6.72
CA PHE A 94 -9.24 -1.74 -6.04
C PHE A 94 -10.56 -2.17 -6.70
N ARG A 95 -10.51 -2.64 -7.94
CA ARG A 95 -11.67 -3.25 -8.61
C ARG A 95 -11.89 -4.69 -8.18
N LEU A 96 -10.83 -5.38 -7.78
CA LEU A 96 -10.89 -6.79 -7.35
C LEU A 96 -11.06 -6.93 -5.84
N LYS A 97 -10.62 -5.92 -5.07
CA LYS A 97 -10.55 -5.99 -3.62
C LYS A 97 -10.84 -4.65 -2.97
N THR A 98 -11.56 -4.69 -1.86
CA THR A 98 -11.71 -3.56 -0.94
C THR A 98 -10.92 -3.81 0.34
N PHE A 99 -10.51 -2.75 1.00
CA PHE A 99 -9.77 -2.80 2.24
C PHE A 99 -10.55 -2.09 3.35
N ASP A 100 -10.61 -2.72 4.52
CA ASP A 100 -11.26 -2.11 5.70
C ASP A 100 -10.39 -0.99 6.27
N VAL A 101 -9.07 -1.17 6.21
CA VAL A 101 -8.11 -0.18 6.70
C VAL A 101 -6.86 -0.12 5.82
N ALA A 102 -6.41 1.09 5.52
CA ALA A 102 -5.09 1.38 5.00
C ALA A 102 -4.25 2.06 6.09
N ILE A 103 -3.07 1.50 6.36
CA ILE A 103 -2.09 2.05 7.29
C ILE A 103 -0.93 2.57 6.46
N ILE A 104 -0.64 3.86 6.56
CA ILE A 104 0.40 4.54 5.78
C ILE A 104 1.49 4.99 6.75
N ASP A 105 2.62 4.33 6.69
CA ASP A 105 3.80 4.68 7.47
C ASP A 105 4.66 5.72 6.74
N GLU A 106 5.45 6.49 7.49
CA GLU A 106 6.24 7.62 6.98
C GLU A 106 5.37 8.66 6.22
N ALA A 107 4.11 8.84 6.62
CA ALA A 107 3.13 9.67 5.90
C ALA A 107 3.58 11.14 5.73
N THR A 108 4.42 11.66 6.62
CA THR A 108 4.98 13.03 6.53
C THR A 108 5.98 13.22 5.39
N GLN A 109 6.49 12.13 4.81
CA GLN A 109 7.40 12.17 3.65
C GLN A 109 6.64 12.12 2.31
N ILE A 110 5.32 11.93 2.34
CA ILE A 110 4.50 11.75 1.15
C ILE A 110 3.78 13.05 0.83
N LEU A 111 3.95 13.54 -0.39
CA LEU A 111 3.21 14.71 -0.87
C LEU A 111 1.72 14.35 -1.07
N GLU A 112 0.82 15.25 -0.72
CA GLU A 112 -0.63 15.05 -0.84
C GLU A 112 -1.07 14.55 -2.22
N PRO A 113 -0.58 15.09 -3.36
CA PRO A 113 -0.95 14.59 -4.68
C PRO A 113 -0.62 13.10 -4.90
N GLN A 114 0.42 12.59 -4.25
CA GLN A 114 0.80 11.17 -4.33
C GLN A 114 -0.20 10.25 -3.61
N LEU A 115 -0.87 10.78 -2.58
CA LEU A 115 -1.89 10.05 -1.83
C LEU A 115 -3.26 10.05 -2.51
N LEU A 116 -3.58 11.03 -3.35
CA LEU A 116 -4.90 11.20 -3.94
C LEU A 116 -5.41 9.95 -4.66
N GLY A 117 -4.53 9.24 -5.39
CA GLY A 117 -4.90 8.01 -6.09
C GLY A 117 -5.37 6.89 -5.16
N ILE A 118 -4.92 6.91 -3.89
CA ILE A 118 -5.30 5.94 -2.87
C ILE A 118 -6.49 6.44 -2.05
N LEU A 119 -6.48 7.70 -1.63
CA LEU A 119 -7.55 8.30 -0.84
C LEU A 119 -8.88 8.32 -1.60
N CYS A 120 -8.83 8.52 -2.93
CA CYS A 120 -9.98 8.55 -3.81
C CYS A 120 -10.26 7.22 -4.52
N ALA A 121 -9.59 6.12 -4.14
CA ALA A 121 -9.77 4.82 -4.78
C ALA A 121 -11.23 4.34 -4.69
N ARG A 122 -11.76 3.88 -5.82
CA ARG A 122 -13.14 3.38 -5.94
C ARG A 122 -13.16 1.92 -6.38
N ASN A 123 -14.11 1.17 -5.83
CA ASN A 123 -14.37 -0.18 -6.27
C ASN A 123 -15.24 -0.20 -7.55
N THR A 124 -15.57 -1.38 -8.05
CA THR A 124 -16.38 -1.56 -9.28
C THR A 124 -17.80 -1.00 -9.18
N THR A 125 -18.33 -0.82 -7.96
CA THR A 125 -19.67 -0.26 -7.73
C THR A 125 -19.64 1.27 -7.53
N GLY A 126 -18.45 1.89 -7.60
CA GLY A 126 -18.27 3.33 -7.40
C GLY A 126 -18.18 3.75 -5.93
N ASN A 127 -18.21 2.80 -5.00
CA ASN A 127 -18.04 3.07 -3.57
C ASN A 127 -16.55 3.17 -3.22
N ASP A 128 -16.24 3.71 -2.04
CA ASP A 128 -14.88 3.74 -1.52
C ASP A 128 -14.26 2.34 -1.49
N ALA A 129 -13.04 2.22 -2.01
CA ALA A 129 -12.31 0.96 -1.99
C ALA A 129 -11.60 0.73 -0.66
N ILE A 130 -11.45 1.78 0.17
CA ILE A 130 -10.79 1.75 1.47
C ILE A 130 -11.71 2.42 2.49
N GLY A 131 -12.02 1.68 3.55
CA GLY A 131 -12.97 2.14 4.58
C GLY A 131 -12.38 3.12 5.58
N LYS A 132 -11.09 2.97 5.95
CA LYS A 132 -10.43 3.79 6.97
C LYS A 132 -8.96 4.00 6.62
N PHE A 133 -8.43 5.19 6.96
CA PHE A 133 -7.01 5.51 6.84
C PHE A 133 -6.41 5.77 8.21
N ILE A 134 -5.20 5.23 8.42
CA ILE A 134 -4.35 5.51 9.58
C ILE A 134 -3.02 6.02 9.03
N LEU A 135 -2.71 7.28 9.31
CA LEU A 135 -1.47 7.92 8.89
C LEU A 135 -0.50 7.94 10.07
N ILE A 136 0.68 7.39 9.89
CA ILE A 136 1.75 7.36 10.87
C ILE A 136 2.90 8.19 10.32
N GLY A 137 3.38 9.15 11.09
CA GLY A 137 4.49 9.99 10.67
C GLY A 137 4.99 10.85 11.82
N ASP A 138 6.21 11.34 11.67
CA ASP A 138 6.84 12.24 12.63
C ASP A 138 7.14 13.59 11.96
N HIS A 139 6.41 14.62 12.33
CA HIS A 139 6.56 15.99 11.79
C HIS A 139 7.93 16.63 12.11
N LYS A 140 8.73 16.01 12.97
CA LYS A 140 10.11 16.45 13.30
C LYS A 140 11.15 15.79 12.40
N GLN A 141 10.77 14.81 11.60
CA GLN A 141 11.65 14.21 10.59
C GLN A 141 11.71 15.10 9.34
N LEU A 142 12.61 14.75 8.40
CA LEU A 142 12.75 15.47 7.15
C LEU A 142 11.41 15.52 6.39
N PRO A 143 11.02 16.71 5.91
CA PRO A 143 9.78 16.86 5.14
C PRO A 143 9.89 16.16 3.77
N ALA A 144 8.75 16.03 3.11
CA ALA A 144 8.70 15.56 1.73
C ALA A 144 9.58 16.45 0.82
N VAL A 145 10.28 15.81 -0.11
CA VAL A 145 11.13 16.52 -1.08
C VAL A 145 10.24 17.08 -2.18
N VAL A 146 10.15 18.40 -2.26
CA VAL A 146 9.48 19.11 -3.35
C VAL A 146 10.51 19.48 -4.40
N LEU A 147 10.39 18.88 -5.59
CA LEU A 147 11.29 19.15 -6.72
C LEU A 147 10.86 20.36 -7.57
N GLN A 148 9.59 20.76 -7.46
CA GLN A 148 9.05 21.91 -8.17
C GLN A 148 9.64 23.19 -7.58
N ARG A 149 10.12 24.10 -8.44
CA ARG A 149 10.56 25.43 -8.02
C ARG A 149 9.36 26.34 -7.83
N GLU A 150 9.46 27.28 -6.92
CA GLU A 150 8.41 28.26 -6.62
C GLU A 150 7.92 28.98 -7.87
N GLU A 151 8.85 29.33 -8.77
CA GLU A 151 8.57 29.97 -10.08
C GLU A 151 7.72 29.10 -11.03
N GLN A 152 7.66 27.79 -10.79
CA GLN A 152 6.89 26.81 -11.58
C GLN A 152 5.52 26.53 -10.96
N SER A 153 5.23 27.11 -9.82
CA SER A 153 3.93 26.99 -9.15
C SER A 153 2.97 28.04 -9.70
N GLU A 154 1.78 27.61 -10.08
CA GLU A 154 0.70 28.53 -10.45
C GLU A 154 -0.03 29.10 -9.21
N VAL A 155 0.27 28.57 -8.02
CA VAL A 155 -0.32 28.98 -6.75
C VAL A 155 0.73 29.74 -5.96
N HIS A 156 0.48 30.99 -5.64
CA HIS A 156 1.32 31.82 -4.79
C HIS A 156 0.81 31.78 -3.34
N ASP A 157 1.72 31.92 -2.35
CA ASP A 157 1.39 31.89 -0.92
C ASP A 157 0.28 32.85 -0.48
N GLU A 158 0.06 33.92 -1.24
CA GLU A 158 -1.02 34.90 -0.99
C GLU A 158 -2.44 34.34 -1.31
N GLN A 159 -2.53 33.13 -1.89
CA GLN A 159 -3.79 32.50 -2.30
C GLN A 159 -4.13 31.28 -1.42
N LEU A 160 -3.28 30.92 -0.46
CA LEU A 160 -3.49 29.89 0.53
C LEU A 160 -3.83 30.52 1.89
#